data_5b9a392e1ea934a771520989bd1c2552
#
_entry.id   5b9a392e1ea934a771520989bd1c2552
#
_cell.length_a   1.000
_cell.length_b   1.000
_cell.length_c   1.000
_cell.angle_alpha   90.00
_cell.angle_beta   90.00
_cell.angle_gamma   90.00
#
_symmetry.space_group_name_H-M   'P 1'
#
loop_
_entity.id
_entity.type
_entity.pdbx_description
1 polymer ?
#
loop_
_entity_poly.entity_id
_entity_poly.type
_entity_poly.pdbx_seq_one_letter_code
_entity_poly.pdbx_strand_id
1 'polypeptide(L)'
;LSPETLTLSPVSLFNAMNYDLNLGNTEKPVVFIDIGTQATDVIIATGNRCWIRTFPLGGNNFTEAIASSFKISYAKAERLKLEAASSKYAKQIMQAMRPVFADLLQELQRSLSYASSSGDLTTMVGLGSTFKIPGLRKFIGQQLQVNVTRLDEFKRIDVSGKEAASFAENCVNMGTAYGLALQGVGVGQIDINLV
;
A
#
# COMPACT_ATOMS: atom_id res chain seq x y z
N LEU A 1 15.86 8.86 -22.30
CA LEU A 1 14.48 9.34 -22.09
C LEU A 1 14.54 10.65 -21.34
N SER A 2 13.87 11.67 -21.83
CA SER A 2 13.65 12.93 -21.11
C SER A 2 12.24 12.86 -20.52
N PRO A 3 12.07 12.83 -19.21
CA PRO A 3 10.74 12.83 -18.63
C PRO A 3 10.08 14.21 -18.86
N GLU A 4 8.82 14.21 -19.24
CA GLU A 4 8.00 15.42 -19.36
C GLU A 4 7.29 15.77 -18.05
N THR A 5 7.09 14.77 -17.20
CA THR A 5 6.47 14.89 -15.89
C THR A 5 7.21 14.06 -14.86
N LEU A 6 7.55 14.69 -13.75
CA LEU A 6 8.10 14.06 -12.55
C LEU A 6 7.20 14.40 -11.37
N THR A 7 6.65 13.40 -10.71
CA THR A 7 5.78 13.59 -9.55
C THR A 7 6.13 12.64 -8.41
N LEU A 8 5.45 12.77 -7.27
CA LEU A 8 5.65 11.92 -6.10
C LEU A 8 4.69 10.72 -6.14
N SER A 9 5.17 9.51 -5.84
CA SER A 9 4.34 8.31 -5.81
C SER A 9 3.07 8.45 -4.97
N PRO A 10 3.11 9.01 -3.75
CA PRO A 10 1.89 9.16 -2.95
C PRO A 10 0.90 10.19 -3.53
N VAL A 11 1.37 11.18 -4.29
CA VAL A 11 0.50 12.14 -5.00
C VAL A 11 -0.21 11.43 -6.15
N SER A 12 0.53 10.66 -6.96
CA SER A 12 -0.07 9.85 -8.02
C SER A 12 -1.09 8.87 -7.45
N LEU A 13 -0.77 8.21 -6.36
CA LEU A 13 -1.68 7.28 -5.70
C LEU A 13 -2.95 7.99 -5.19
N PHE A 14 -2.81 9.16 -4.58
CA PHE A 14 -3.97 9.97 -4.19
C PHE A 14 -4.86 10.30 -5.39
N ASN A 15 -4.27 10.73 -6.51
CA ASN A 15 -5.01 11.02 -7.73
C ASN A 15 -5.79 9.80 -8.23
N ALA A 16 -5.16 8.61 -8.24
CA ALA A 16 -5.82 7.37 -8.62
C ALA A 16 -7.04 7.07 -7.73
N MET A 17 -6.83 7.09 -6.42
CA MET A 17 -7.88 6.75 -5.45
C MET A 17 -8.98 7.81 -5.39
N ASN A 18 -8.63 9.09 -5.48
CA ASN A 18 -9.60 10.16 -5.53
C ASN A 18 -10.51 10.06 -6.76
N TYR A 19 -9.92 9.81 -7.92
CA TYR A 19 -10.67 9.61 -9.16
C TYR A 19 -11.54 8.35 -9.11
N ASP A 20 -10.94 7.21 -8.74
CA ASP A 20 -11.62 5.90 -8.78
C ASP A 20 -12.76 5.79 -7.77
N LEU A 21 -12.57 6.31 -6.56
CA LEU A 21 -13.52 6.22 -5.46
C LEU A 21 -14.40 7.48 -5.31
N ASN A 22 -14.18 8.52 -6.12
CA ASN A 22 -14.90 9.79 -6.04
C ASN A 22 -14.86 10.41 -4.64
N LEU A 23 -13.66 10.51 -4.06
CA LEU A 23 -13.47 10.94 -2.67
C LEU A 23 -13.90 12.38 -2.39
N GLY A 24 -13.99 13.24 -3.41
CA GLY A 24 -14.40 14.63 -3.29
C GLY A 24 -15.74 14.84 -2.55
N ASN A 25 -16.58 13.79 -2.53
CA ASN A 25 -17.90 13.80 -1.87
C ASN A 25 -17.90 13.07 -0.51
N THR A 26 -16.74 12.63 0.00
CA THR A 26 -16.66 11.91 1.28
C THR A 26 -16.37 12.87 2.43
N GLU A 27 -17.20 12.82 3.47
CA GLU A 27 -16.99 13.58 4.71
C GLU A 27 -16.04 12.85 5.67
N LYS A 28 -16.01 11.51 5.60
CA LYS A 28 -15.17 10.68 6.46
C LYS A 28 -13.80 10.44 5.82
N PRO A 29 -12.73 10.44 6.62
CA PRO A 29 -11.39 10.14 6.12
C PRO A 29 -11.29 8.70 5.62
N VAL A 30 -10.63 8.53 4.48
CA VAL A 30 -10.21 7.23 3.95
C VAL A 30 -8.69 7.16 4.00
N VAL A 31 -8.15 6.07 4.52
CA VAL A 31 -6.71 5.85 4.59
C VAL A 31 -6.27 4.87 3.52
N PHE A 32 -5.26 5.27 2.76
CA PHE A 32 -4.53 4.42 1.83
C PHE A 32 -3.14 4.15 2.40
N ILE A 33 -2.74 2.87 2.38
CA ILE A 33 -1.41 2.45 2.80
C ILE A 33 -0.79 1.71 1.64
N ASP A 34 0.26 2.29 1.05
CA ASP A 34 1.06 1.62 0.02
C ASP A 34 2.35 1.11 0.66
N ILE A 35 2.43 -0.20 0.88
CA ILE A 35 3.64 -0.84 1.42
C ILE A 35 4.46 -1.37 0.26
N GLY A 36 5.40 -0.54 -0.18
CA GLY A 36 6.35 -0.86 -1.23
C GLY A 36 7.47 -1.80 -0.75
N THR A 37 8.55 -1.88 -1.53
CA THR A 37 9.73 -2.71 -1.18
C THR A 37 10.62 -2.04 -0.15
N GLN A 38 10.84 -0.72 -0.21
CA GLN A 38 11.77 0.04 0.63
C GLN A 38 11.06 0.99 1.60
N ALA A 39 9.87 1.47 1.24
CA ALA A 39 9.15 2.46 2.00
C ALA A 39 7.66 2.18 2.02
N THR A 40 6.98 2.81 2.95
CA THR A 40 5.52 2.82 3.07
C THR A 40 5.01 4.24 2.98
N ASP A 41 4.05 4.46 2.09
CA ASP A 41 3.30 5.69 1.98
C ASP A 41 1.95 5.55 2.72
N VAL A 42 1.65 6.48 3.60
CA VAL A 42 0.34 6.61 4.25
C VAL A 42 -0.32 7.88 3.76
N ILE A 43 -1.48 7.73 3.17
CA ILE A 43 -2.28 8.84 2.62
C ILE A 43 -3.62 8.86 3.35
N ILE A 44 -3.95 9.97 3.98
CA ILE A 44 -5.23 10.20 4.64
C ILE A 44 -5.98 11.22 3.82
N ALA A 45 -7.04 10.79 3.16
CA ALA A 45 -7.83 11.61 2.25
C ALA A 45 -9.20 11.94 2.86
N THR A 46 -9.60 13.21 2.79
CA THR A 46 -10.93 13.68 3.20
C THR A 46 -11.39 14.72 2.21
N GLY A 47 -12.41 14.40 1.42
CA GLY A 47 -12.82 15.27 0.31
C GLY A 47 -11.64 15.53 -0.64
N ASN A 48 -11.38 16.80 -0.93
CA ASN A 48 -10.28 17.22 -1.82
C ASN A 48 -8.95 17.49 -1.07
N ARG A 49 -8.83 17.04 0.16
CA ARG A 49 -7.63 17.20 0.98
C ARG A 49 -6.96 15.87 1.21
N CYS A 50 -5.62 15.87 1.21
CA CYS A 50 -4.85 14.71 1.62
C CYS A 50 -3.71 15.12 2.56
N TRP A 51 -3.45 14.25 3.52
CA TRP A 51 -2.25 14.26 4.33
C TRP A 51 -1.41 13.06 3.94
N ILE A 52 -0.11 13.28 3.75
CA ILE A 52 0.81 12.26 3.26
C ILE A 52 1.99 12.14 4.22
N ARG A 53 2.35 10.91 4.53
CA ARG A 53 3.58 10.59 5.25
C ARG A 53 4.23 9.36 4.64
N THR A 54 5.53 9.45 4.39
CA THR A 54 6.39 8.34 3.96
C THR A 54 7.34 7.96 5.08
N PHE A 55 7.57 6.66 5.29
CA PHE A 55 8.60 6.18 6.20
C PHE A 55 9.34 4.97 5.61
N PRO A 56 10.66 4.80 5.95
CA PRO A 56 11.55 3.83 5.32
C PRO A 56 11.38 2.41 5.92
N LEU A 57 10.19 1.82 5.76
CA LEU A 57 9.89 0.46 6.11
C LEU A 57 9.04 -0.16 5.00
N GLY A 58 9.47 -1.30 4.46
CA GLY A 58 8.80 -1.96 3.36
C GLY A 58 9.11 -3.46 3.29
N GLY A 59 8.83 -4.08 2.16
CA GLY A 59 8.98 -5.52 1.94
C GLY A 59 10.39 -6.05 2.17
N ASN A 60 11.42 -5.21 1.95
CA ASN A 60 12.81 -5.58 2.17
C ASN A 60 13.10 -5.87 3.65
N ASN A 61 12.53 -5.11 4.58
CA ASN A 61 12.71 -5.33 6.01
C ASN A 61 12.21 -6.72 6.45
N PHE A 62 11.10 -7.18 5.88
CA PHE A 62 10.60 -8.54 6.11
C PHE A 62 11.55 -9.60 5.57
N THR A 63 12.12 -9.37 4.37
CA THR A 63 13.10 -10.29 3.76
C THR A 63 14.37 -10.36 4.58
N GLU A 64 14.89 -9.23 5.03
CA GLU A 64 16.08 -9.13 5.88
C GLU A 64 15.88 -9.82 7.23
N ALA A 65 14.72 -9.68 7.85
CA ALA A 65 14.37 -10.36 9.10
C ALA A 65 14.38 -11.88 8.93
N ILE A 66 13.85 -12.40 7.82
CA ILE A 66 13.92 -13.84 7.49
C ILE A 66 15.36 -14.25 7.21
N ALA A 67 16.11 -13.50 6.39
CA ALA A 67 17.50 -13.81 6.05
C ALA A 67 18.37 -13.93 7.30
N SER A 68 18.23 -12.98 8.22
CA SER A 68 18.97 -12.95 9.50
C SER A 68 18.56 -14.12 10.42
N SER A 69 17.25 -14.38 10.56
CA SER A 69 16.74 -15.42 11.45
C SER A 69 17.14 -16.83 10.99
N PHE A 70 17.09 -17.08 9.69
CA PHE A 70 17.43 -18.38 9.10
C PHE A 70 18.90 -18.50 8.67
N LYS A 71 19.68 -17.42 8.74
CA LYS A 71 21.07 -17.34 8.27
C LYS A 71 21.22 -17.77 6.81
N ILE A 72 20.36 -17.26 5.95
CA ILE A 72 20.32 -17.55 4.52
C ILE A 72 20.51 -16.29 3.69
N SER A 73 20.78 -16.45 2.39
CA SER A 73 20.91 -15.32 1.48
C SER A 73 19.57 -14.60 1.30
N TYR A 74 19.64 -13.30 0.97
CA TYR A 74 18.49 -12.44 0.70
C TYR A 74 17.54 -13.09 -0.33
N ALA A 75 18.07 -13.59 -1.45
CA ALA A 75 17.26 -14.22 -2.50
C ALA A 75 16.48 -15.45 -2.01
N LYS A 76 17.09 -16.27 -1.12
CA LYS A 76 16.37 -17.40 -0.50
C LYS A 76 15.31 -16.93 0.49
N ALA A 77 15.60 -15.89 1.26
CA ALA A 77 14.66 -15.30 2.20
C ALA A 77 13.45 -14.67 1.49
N GLU A 78 13.68 -13.99 0.36
CA GLU A 78 12.61 -13.42 -0.47
C GLU A 78 11.66 -14.51 -0.97
N ARG A 79 12.19 -15.63 -1.47
CA ARG A 79 11.36 -16.79 -1.87
C ARG A 79 10.56 -17.35 -0.71
N LEU A 80 11.18 -17.53 0.46
CA LEU A 80 10.47 -18.01 1.65
C LEU A 80 9.37 -17.05 2.10
N LYS A 81 9.57 -15.74 1.97
CA LYS A 81 8.55 -14.72 2.25
C LYS A 81 7.34 -14.88 1.33
N LEU A 82 7.56 -15.01 0.03
CA LEU A 82 6.50 -15.18 -0.96
C LEU A 82 5.73 -16.50 -0.77
N GLU A 83 6.43 -17.57 -0.40
CA GLU A 83 5.89 -18.91 -0.18
C GLU A 83 5.45 -19.17 1.27
N ALA A 84 5.43 -18.14 2.13
CA ALA A 84 5.24 -18.29 3.57
C ALA A 84 3.97 -19.07 3.95
N ALA A 85 2.86 -18.89 3.21
CA ALA A 85 1.59 -19.55 3.52
C ALA A 85 1.64 -21.08 3.29
N SER A 86 2.37 -21.54 2.27
CA SER A 86 2.47 -22.96 1.87
C SER A 86 3.70 -23.67 2.41
N SER A 87 4.62 -22.92 3.04
CA SER A 87 5.87 -23.45 3.54
C SER A 87 5.66 -24.33 4.80
N LYS A 88 6.38 -25.46 4.88
CA LYS A 88 6.48 -26.22 6.13
C LYS A 88 7.09 -25.44 7.30
N TYR A 89 7.74 -24.31 7.01
CA TYR A 89 8.32 -23.39 7.99
C TYR A 89 7.45 -22.15 8.23
N ALA A 90 6.18 -22.15 7.82
CA ALA A 90 5.29 -21.00 7.91
C ALA A 90 5.31 -20.33 9.30
N LYS A 91 5.25 -21.11 10.37
CA LYS A 91 5.28 -20.60 11.75
C LYS A 91 6.59 -19.89 12.09
N GLN A 92 7.73 -20.46 11.71
CA GLN A 92 9.06 -19.88 11.94
C GLN A 92 9.28 -18.62 11.09
N ILE A 93 8.80 -18.62 9.83
CA ILE A 93 8.85 -17.45 8.95
C ILE A 93 8.03 -16.31 9.55
N MET A 94 6.81 -16.56 10.00
CA MET A 94 5.99 -15.57 10.67
C MET A 94 6.63 -15.05 11.95
N GLN A 95 7.29 -15.91 12.72
CA GLN A 95 8.02 -15.51 13.92
C GLN A 95 9.20 -14.59 13.60
N ALA A 96 9.95 -14.89 12.52
CA ALA A 96 11.06 -14.07 12.07
C ALA A 96 10.59 -12.66 11.64
N MET A 97 9.44 -12.54 11.01
CA MET A 97 8.86 -11.27 10.57
C MET A 97 8.20 -10.45 11.68
N ARG A 98 7.94 -11.05 12.85
CA ARG A 98 7.17 -10.40 13.93
C ARG A 98 7.72 -9.03 14.38
N PRO A 99 9.04 -8.81 14.53
CA PRO A 99 9.55 -7.49 14.87
C PRO A 99 9.16 -6.44 13.83
N VAL A 100 9.28 -6.76 12.53
CA VAL A 100 8.93 -5.84 11.44
C VAL A 100 7.43 -5.52 11.43
N PHE A 101 6.57 -6.49 11.75
CA PHE A 101 5.14 -6.24 11.96
C PHE A 101 4.89 -5.22 13.09
N ALA A 102 5.63 -5.33 14.19
CA ALA A 102 5.52 -4.40 15.32
C ALA A 102 5.97 -2.98 14.96
N ASP A 103 7.10 -2.86 14.26
CA ASP A 103 7.64 -1.58 13.80
C ASP A 103 6.68 -0.91 12.80
N LEU A 104 6.16 -1.68 11.83
CA LEU A 104 5.14 -1.20 10.89
C LEU A 104 3.89 -0.69 11.63
N LEU A 105 3.40 -1.44 12.59
CA LEU A 105 2.23 -1.05 13.39
C LEU A 105 2.48 0.27 14.12
N GLN A 106 3.64 0.44 14.75
CA GLN A 106 4.01 1.66 15.46
C GLN A 106 4.03 2.87 14.53
N GLU A 107 4.61 2.73 13.32
CA GLU A 107 4.64 3.81 12.33
C GLU A 107 3.24 4.14 11.79
N LEU A 108 2.39 3.13 11.59
CA LEU A 108 0.99 3.33 11.21
C LEU A 108 0.21 4.07 12.32
N GLN A 109 0.36 3.66 13.58
CA GLN A 109 -0.29 4.34 14.72
C GLN A 109 0.12 5.81 14.82
N ARG A 110 1.41 6.12 14.64
CA ARG A 110 1.90 7.50 14.56
C ARG A 110 1.25 8.28 13.43
N SER A 111 1.13 7.67 12.24
CA SER A 111 0.50 8.31 11.08
C SER A 111 -0.98 8.58 11.32
N LEU A 112 -1.68 7.62 11.90
CA LEU A 112 -3.12 7.71 12.15
C LEU A 112 -3.48 8.68 13.27
N SER A 113 -2.57 8.98 14.21
CA SER A 113 -2.80 9.99 15.23
C SER A 113 -3.10 11.38 14.66
N TYR A 114 -2.59 11.67 13.45
CA TYR A 114 -2.93 12.91 12.74
C TYR A 114 -4.33 12.89 12.12
N ALA A 115 -4.87 11.69 11.82
CA ALA A 115 -6.22 11.55 11.27
C ALA A 115 -7.30 11.63 12.34
N SER A 116 -6.98 11.29 13.59
CA SER A 116 -7.94 11.24 14.71
C SER A 116 -8.59 12.60 15.03
N SER A 117 -7.98 13.69 14.58
CA SER A 117 -8.59 15.02 14.64
C SER A 117 -9.66 15.27 13.56
N SER A 118 -9.80 14.37 12.58
CA SER A 118 -10.68 14.55 11.42
C SER A 118 -11.92 13.65 11.42
N GLY A 119 -12.10 12.81 12.46
CA GLY A 119 -13.26 11.90 12.57
C GLY A 119 -12.87 10.42 12.70
N ASP A 120 -13.86 9.57 12.96
CA ASP A 120 -13.66 8.12 13.13
C ASP A 120 -13.20 7.47 11.81
N LEU A 121 -12.04 6.88 11.83
CA LEU A 121 -11.46 6.09 10.75
C LEU A 121 -12.24 4.78 10.62
N THR A 122 -12.96 4.60 9.52
CA THR A 122 -13.75 3.40 9.30
C THR A 122 -13.16 2.45 8.26
N THR A 123 -12.38 2.97 7.31
CA THR A 123 -11.89 2.20 6.16
C THR A 123 -10.45 2.50 5.86
N MET A 124 -9.68 1.43 5.66
CA MET A 124 -8.28 1.48 5.25
C MET A 124 -8.09 0.59 4.02
N VAL A 125 -7.46 1.12 2.99
CA VAL A 125 -7.17 0.40 1.75
C VAL A 125 -5.68 0.14 1.65
N GLY A 126 -5.31 -1.13 1.57
CA GLY A 126 -3.93 -1.58 1.43
C GLY A 126 -3.52 -1.77 -0.02
N LEU A 127 -2.37 -1.21 -0.38
CA LEU A 127 -1.73 -1.28 -1.68
C LEU A 127 -0.27 -1.73 -1.53
N GLY A 128 0.37 -2.00 -2.65
CA GLY A 128 1.76 -2.46 -2.70
C GLY A 128 1.90 -3.98 -2.56
N SER A 129 2.97 -4.51 -3.16
CA SER A 129 3.23 -5.97 -3.21
C SER A 129 3.36 -6.60 -1.82
N THR A 130 3.79 -5.83 -0.83
CA THR A 130 3.97 -6.30 0.55
C THR A 130 2.63 -6.69 1.20
N PHE A 131 1.50 -6.13 0.76
CA PHE A 131 0.16 -6.57 1.20
C PHE A 131 -0.19 -8.01 0.78
N LYS A 132 0.59 -8.62 -0.11
CA LYS A 132 0.47 -10.05 -0.45
C LYS A 132 1.05 -10.97 0.65
N ILE A 133 1.80 -10.44 1.63
CA ILE A 133 2.31 -11.24 2.77
C ILE A 133 1.12 -11.82 3.55
N PRO A 134 1.08 -13.16 3.73
CA PRO A 134 0.00 -13.80 4.43
C PRO A 134 -0.16 -13.27 5.86
N GLY A 135 -1.40 -12.94 6.24
CA GLY A 135 -1.72 -12.47 7.59
C GLY A 135 -1.49 -10.98 7.84
N LEU A 136 -0.73 -10.25 7.00
CA LEU A 136 -0.44 -8.82 7.21
C LEU A 136 -1.72 -7.98 7.33
N ARG A 137 -2.64 -8.11 6.38
CA ARG A 137 -3.92 -7.40 6.38
C ARG A 137 -4.71 -7.66 7.67
N LYS A 138 -4.82 -8.94 8.06
CA LYS A 138 -5.54 -9.35 9.27
C LYS A 138 -4.88 -8.77 10.52
N PHE A 139 -3.55 -8.81 10.57
CA PHE A 139 -2.78 -8.25 11.69
C PHE A 139 -3.03 -6.76 11.85
N ILE A 140 -2.88 -5.97 10.78
CA ILE A 140 -3.11 -4.52 10.82
C ILE A 140 -4.56 -4.23 11.26
N GLY A 141 -5.55 -4.88 10.65
CA GLY A 141 -6.96 -4.67 10.96
C GLY A 141 -7.31 -4.98 12.43
N GLN A 142 -6.76 -6.06 12.98
CA GLN A 142 -6.98 -6.43 14.37
C GLN A 142 -6.30 -5.48 15.37
N GLN A 143 -5.07 -5.05 15.07
CA GLN A 143 -4.32 -4.17 15.98
C GLN A 143 -4.82 -2.73 15.97
N LEU A 144 -5.28 -2.24 14.83
CA LEU A 144 -5.81 -0.88 14.69
C LEU A 144 -7.33 -0.81 14.86
N GLN A 145 -8.02 -1.95 14.98
CA GLN A 145 -9.49 -2.06 15.07
C GLN A 145 -10.22 -1.36 13.91
N VAL A 146 -9.64 -1.46 12.70
CA VAL A 146 -10.19 -0.88 11.48
C VAL A 146 -10.43 -1.97 10.43
N ASN A 147 -11.38 -1.73 9.52
CA ASN A 147 -11.56 -2.60 8.37
C ASN A 147 -10.47 -2.31 7.34
N VAL A 148 -9.58 -3.28 7.11
CA VAL A 148 -8.53 -3.19 6.10
C VAL A 148 -8.93 -4.02 4.88
N THR A 149 -9.12 -3.35 3.75
CA THR A 149 -9.32 -3.99 2.44
C THR A 149 -8.03 -3.96 1.63
N ARG A 150 -7.84 -4.90 0.72
CA ARG A 150 -6.78 -4.82 -0.28
C ARG A 150 -7.38 -4.30 -1.57
N LEU A 151 -6.64 -3.45 -2.29
CA LEU A 151 -7.06 -3.03 -3.62
C LEU A 151 -6.95 -4.23 -4.58
N ASP A 152 -8.06 -4.65 -5.13
CA ASP A 152 -8.18 -5.78 -6.06
C ASP A 152 -8.90 -5.41 -7.36
N GLU A 153 -9.48 -4.20 -7.43
CA GLU A 153 -10.11 -3.65 -8.63
C GLU A 153 -9.97 -2.12 -8.68
N PHE A 154 -10.04 -1.55 -9.86
CA PHE A 154 -10.35 -0.14 -10.09
C PHE A 154 -11.75 -0.03 -10.65
N LYS A 155 -12.61 0.74 -10.00
CA LYS A 155 -14.03 0.85 -10.33
C LYS A 155 -14.29 1.55 -11.67
N ARG A 156 -13.34 2.35 -12.14
CA ARG A 156 -13.45 3.13 -13.37
C ARG A 156 -12.61 2.60 -14.52
N ILE A 157 -11.97 1.45 -14.34
CA ILE A 157 -11.26 0.75 -15.40
C ILE A 157 -12.05 -0.52 -15.72
N ASP A 158 -12.60 -0.58 -16.93
CA ASP A 158 -13.20 -1.81 -17.44
C ASP A 158 -12.10 -2.72 -17.98
N VAL A 159 -11.93 -3.86 -17.35
CA VAL A 159 -10.97 -4.89 -17.75
C VAL A 159 -11.76 -6.13 -18.14
N SER A 160 -11.88 -6.36 -19.43
CA SER A 160 -12.54 -7.54 -19.98
C SER A 160 -11.54 -8.46 -20.68
N GLY A 161 -11.90 -9.75 -20.82
CA GLY A 161 -11.13 -10.71 -21.58
C GLY A 161 -10.11 -11.50 -20.77
N LYS A 162 -9.11 -12.05 -21.48
CA LYS A 162 -8.14 -13.00 -20.92
C LYS A 162 -7.23 -12.41 -19.84
N GLU A 163 -7.03 -11.09 -19.88
CA GLU A 163 -6.12 -10.37 -18.96
C GLU A 163 -6.79 -9.97 -17.64
N ALA A 164 -8.11 -10.12 -17.52
CA ALA A 164 -8.85 -9.66 -16.33
C ALA A 164 -8.35 -10.31 -15.02
N ALA A 165 -8.04 -11.61 -15.05
CA ALA A 165 -7.53 -12.31 -13.87
C ALA A 165 -6.13 -11.84 -13.47
N SER A 166 -5.23 -11.65 -14.43
CA SER A 166 -3.88 -11.12 -14.22
C SER A 166 -3.92 -9.67 -13.72
N PHE A 167 -4.82 -8.86 -14.28
CA PHE A 167 -5.02 -7.50 -13.82
C PHE A 167 -5.48 -7.45 -12.35
N ALA A 168 -6.50 -8.21 -11.97
CA ALA A 168 -7.02 -8.26 -10.61
C ALA A 168 -5.92 -8.70 -9.60
N GLU A 169 -5.08 -9.68 -9.96
CA GLU A 169 -3.97 -10.11 -9.13
C GLU A 169 -2.92 -9.02 -8.91
N ASN A 170 -2.67 -8.18 -9.92
CA ASN A 170 -1.63 -7.15 -9.91
C ASN A 170 -2.15 -5.74 -9.61
N CYS A 171 -3.45 -5.54 -9.53
CA CYS A 171 -4.11 -4.26 -9.27
C CYS A 171 -3.52 -3.54 -8.05
N VAL A 172 -3.20 -4.28 -7.00
CA VAL A 172 -2.57 -3.78 -5.77
C VAL A 172 -1.27 -2.99 -6.01
N ASN A 173 -0.58 -3.22 -7.14
CA ASN A 173 0.68 -2.57 -7.49
C ASN A 173 0.50 -1.45 -8.53
N MET A 174 -0.71 -1.23 -9.04
CA MET A 174 -0.93 -0.36 -10.20
C MET A 174 -1.41 1.05 -9.83
N GLY A 175 -1.68 1.33 -8.56
CA GLY A 175 -2.24 2.61 -8.11
C GLY A 175 -1.41 3.82 -8.53
N THR A 176 -0.11 3.78 -8.33
CA THR A 176 0.80 4.88 -8.72
C THR A 176 0.83 5.08 -10.24
N ALA A 177 0.92 3.99 -11.03
CA ALA A 177 0.92 4.08 -12.49
C ALA A 177 -0.42 4.63 -13.01
N TYR A 178 -1.53 4.21 -12.43
CA TYR A 178 -2.86 4.71 -12.77
C TYR A 178 -2.98 6.22 -12.48
N GLY A 179 -2.54 6.67 -11.31
CA GLY A 179 -2.58 8.09 -10.95
C GLY A 179 -1.69 8.97 -11.83
N LEU A 180 -0.50 8.46 -12.23
CA LEU A 180 0.35 9.16 -13.17
C LEU A 180 -0.28 9.26 -14.57
N ALA A 181 -0.95 8.21 -15.04
CA ALA A 181 -1.70 8.24 -16.29
C ALA A 181 -2.85 9.27 -16.23
N LEU A 182 -3.59 9.35 -15.12
CA LEU A 182 -4.63 10.36 -14.91
C LEU A 182 -4.07 11.79 -14.94
N GLN A 183 -2.91 12.02 -14.36
CA GLN A 183 -2.22 13.31 -14.43
C GLN A 183 -1.83 13.62 -15.88
N GLY A 184 -1.29 12.66 -16.63
CA GLY A 184 -0.90 12.82 -18.03
C GLY A 184 -2.06 13.17 -18.97
N VAL A 185 -3.29 12.77 -18.65
CA VAL A 185 -4.50 13.14 -19.40
C VAL A 185 -5.27 14.32 -18.79
N GLY A 186 -4.70 15.00 -17.79
CA GLY A 186 -5.25 16.23 -17.21
C GLY A 186 -6.47 16.05 -16.31
N VAL A 187 -6.70 14.85 -15.75
CA VAL A 187 -7.81 14.58 -14.82
C VAL A 187 -7.34 14.28 -13.39
N GLY A 188 -6.06 14.42 -13.11
CA GLY A 188 -5.53 14.34 -11.76
C GLY A 188 -5.99 15.49 -10.88
N GLN A 189 -6.37 15.21 -9.62
CA GLN A 189 -6.80 16.24 -8.66
C GLN A 189 -5.64 17.15 -8.23
N ILE A 190 -4.45 16.58 -8.09
CA ILE A 190 -3.22 17.32 -7.77
C ILE A 190 -2.28 17.19 -8.96
N ASP A 191 -1.94 18.31 -9.56
CA ASP A 191 -1.01 18.39 -10.68
C ASP A 191 0.32 19.01 -10.22
N ILE A 192 1.26 18.12 -9.87
CA ILE A 192 2.62 18.49 -9.47
C ILE A 192 3.59 17.97 -10.52
N ASN A 193 4.37 18.88 -11.09
CA ASN A 193 5.50 18.54 -11.94
C ASN A 193 6.79 19.14 -11.36
N LEU A 194 7.77 18.28 -11.11
CA LEU A 194 9.06 18.59 -10.51
C LEU A 194 10.20 18.71 -11.55
N VAL A 195 9.86 18.67 -12.86
CA VAL A 195 10.82 18.90 -13.96
C VAL A 195 11.02 20.40 -14.15
#